data_b7080a63304f9f0d421bc39207ffc5f0
#
_entry.id   b7080a63304f9f0d421bc39207ffc5f0
#
_cell.length_a   1.000
_cell.length_b   1.000
_cell.length_c   1.000
_cell.angle_alpha   90.00
_cell.angle_beta   90.00
_cell.angle_gamma   90.00
#
_symmetry.space_group_name_H-M   'P 1'
#
loop_
_entity.id
_entity.type
_entity.pdbx_description
1 polymer ?
#
loop_
_entity_poly.entity_id
_entity_poly.type
_entity_poly.pdbx_seq_one_letter_code
_entity_poly.pdbx_strand_id
1 'polypeptide(L)'
;TGDGFSKKICNVCHKLKKTTDFAKNQNGKNNRSVRRPSCRDCRIKMEGIGVSRIDRIKWLKKKPHNEPFECHVCKKRTIAGVTSKVVLEHDHRTGKPGGWICDSCNTGMGRFKDDITLLKSAIKFIKKNY
;
A
#
# COMPACT_ATOMS: atom_id res chain seq x y z
N THR A 1 3.36 -16.45 -0.09
CA THR A 1 3.82 -17.37 -1.06
C THR A 1 2.80 -18.45 -1.37
N GLY A 2 2.82 -19.63 -0.73
CA GLY A 2 1.85 -20.69 -1.03
C GLY A 2 2.16 -21.49 -2.30
N ASP A 3 3.35 -21.30 -2.88
CA ASP A 3 3.84 -22.12 -4.00
C ASP A 3 3.82 -23.61 -3.62
N GLY A 4 3.33 -24.47 -4.51
CA GLY A 4 3.22 -25.89 -4.27
C GLY A 4 1.97 -26.30 -3.46
N PHE A 5 1.16 -25.37 -3.01
CA PHE A 5 -0.10 -25.64 -2.34
C PHE A 5 -1.29 -25.27 -3.23
N SER A 6 -2.32 -26.11 -3.20
CA SER A 6 -3.53 -25.87 -4.00
C SER A 6 -4.47 -24.82 -3.38
N LYS A 7 -4.33 -24.57 -2.08
CA LYS A 7 -5.16 -23.62 -1.32
C LYS A 7 -4.29 -22.76 -0.41
N LYS A 8 -4.75 -21.55 -0.13
CA LYS A 8 -4.16 -20.64 0.84
C LYS A 8 -5.21 -19.75 1.49
N ILE A 9 -4.85 -19.17 2.62
CA ILE A 9 -5.75 -18.29 3.37
C ILE A 9 -5.50 -16.84 2.95
N CYS A 10 -6.56 -16.13 2.58
CA CYS A 10 -6.49 -14.69 2.31
C CYS A 10 -6.20 -13.93 3.61
N ASN A 11 -5.22 -13.01 3.56
CA ASN A 11 -4.87 -12.19 4.73
C ASN A 11 -5.87 -11.08 5.04
N VAL A 12 -6.91 -10.91 4.24
CA VAL A 12 -7.95 -9.89 4.43
C VAL A 12 -9.25 -10.52 4.91
N CYS A 13 -9.83 -11.45 4.15
CA CYS A 13 -11.11 -12.10 4.52
C CYS A 13 -10.91 -13.37 5.37
N HIS A 14 -9.66 -13.84 5.52
CA HIS A 14 -9.29 -15.02 6.29
C HIS A 14 -9.95 -16.33 5.83
N LYS A 15 -10.45 -16.36 4.60
CA LYS A 15 -11.05 -17.55 4.01
C LYS A 15 -10.00 -18.41 3.31
N LEU A 16 -10.13 -19.72 3.44
CA LEU A 16 -9.35 -20.69 2.68
C LEU A 16 -9.89 -20.75 1.25
N LYS A 17 -9.06 -20.39 0.29
CA LYS A 17 -9.42 -20.33 -1.13
C LYS A 17 -8.39 -21.04 -1.99
N LYS A 18 -8.80 -21.39 -3.22
CA LYS A 18 -7.85 -21.94 -4.21
C LYS A 18 -6.74 -20.94 -4.49
N THR A 19 -5.51 -21.44 -4.66
CA THR A 19 -4.36 -20.59 -4.97
C THR A 19 -4.57 -19.75 -6.23
N THR A 20 -5.35 -20.26 -7.20
CA THR A 20 -5.72 -19.55 -8.43
C THR A 20 -6.63 -18.33 -8.20
N ASP A 21 -7.28 -18.23 -7.03
CA ASP A 21 -8.08 -17.06 -6.64
C ASP A 21 -7.21 -15.86 -6.21
N PHE A 22 -5.91 -16.02 -6.21
CA PHE A 22 -4.93 -14.99 -5.86
C PHE A 22 -4.13 -14.60 -7.11
N ALA A 23 -4.04 -13.32 -7.40
CA ALA A 23 -3.29 -12.83 -8.55
C ALA A 23 -1.80 -13.09 -8.40
N LYS A 24 -1.13 -13.31 -9.51
CA LYS A 24 0.33 -13.37 -9.56
C LYS A 24 0.88 -11.98 -9.22
N ASN A 25 1.90 -11.94 -8.37
CA ASN A 25 2.53 -10.68 -7.96
C ASN A 25 3.87 -10.49 -8.67
N GLN A 26 4.74 -11.48 -8.54
CA GLN A 26 6.09 -11.44 -9.11
C GLN A 26 6.61 -12.86 -9.27
N ASN A 27 7.66 -13.01 -10.03
CA ASN A 27 8.37 -14.27 -10.09
C ASN A 27 9.33 -14.36 -8.91
N GLY A 28 9.25 -15.43 -8.15
CA GLY A 28 10.20 -15.76 -7.10
C GLY A 28 11.52 -16.28 -7.67
N LYS A 29 12.42 -16.71 -6.80
CA LYS A 29 13.66 -17.40 -7.20
C LYS A 29 13.32 -18.63 -8.04
N ASN A 30 14.14 -18.90 -9.07
CA ASN A 30 13.97 -20.03 -9.99
C ASN A 30 12.66 -19.95 -10.81
N ASN A 31 12.22 -18.75 -11.18
CA ASN A 31 11.01 -18.51 -12.01
C ASN A 31 9.70 -19.04 -11.41
N ARG A 32 9.67 -19.26 -10.09
CA ARG A 32 8.43 -19.64 -9.43
C ARG A 32 7.51 -18.45 -9.29
N SER A 33 6.22 -18.66 -9.58
CA SER A 33 5.20 -17.63 -9.38
C SER A 33 4.95 -17.39 -7.90
N VAL A 34 5.01 -16.12 -7.48
CA VAL A 34 4.58 -15.69 -6.17
C VAL A 34 3.21 -15.04 -6.31
N ARG A 35 2.24 -15.53 -5.57
CA ARG A 35 0.88 -14.99 -5.59
C ARG A 35 0.70 -14.00 -4.45
N ARG A 36 -0.20 -13.03 -4.65
CA ARG A 36 -0.48 -12.02 -3.65
C ARG A 36 -1.08 -12.64 -2.39
N PRO A 37 -0.84 -12.04 -1.21
CA PRO A 37 -1.38 -12.57 0.06
C PRO A 37 -2.89 -12.38 0.21
N SER A 38 -3.50 -11.45 -0.54
CA SER A 38 -4.94 -11.22 -0.55
C SER A 38 -5.59 -11.74 -1.83
N CYS A 39 -6.80 -12.31 -1.71
CA CYS A 39 -7.53 -12.84 -2.86
C CYS A 39 -7.99 -11.70 -3.80
N ARG A 40 -8.35 -12.07 -5.05
CA ARG A 40 -8.78 -11.10 -6.06
C ARG A 40 -9.96 -10.25 -5.61
N ASP A 41 -10.97 -10.87 -4.98
CA ASP A 41 -12.16 -10.14 -4.51
C ASP A 41 -11.80 -9.07 -3.47
N CYS A 42 -10.95 -9.42 -2.51
CA CYS A 42 -10.48 -8.46 -1.51
C CYS A 42 -9.60 -7.38 -2.14
N ARG A 43 -8.76 -7.74 -3.11
CA ARG A 43 -7.92 -6.76 -3.83
C ARG A 43 -8.76 -5.74 -4.57
N ILE A 44 -9.80 -6.16 -5.27
CA ILE A 44 -10.73 -5.24 -5.96
C ILE A 44 -11.34 -4.26 -4.97
N LYS A 45 -11.78 -4.74 -3.81
CA LYS A 45 -12.36 -3.89 -2.77
C LYS A 45 -11.34 -2.92 -2.16
N MET A 46 -10.10 -3.37 -1.96
CA MET A 46 -9.03 -2.56 -1.37
C MET A 46 -8.48 -1.49 -2.31
N GLU A 47 -8.34 -1.82 -3.58
CA GLU A 47 -7.85 -0.89 -4.59
C GLU A 47 -8.83 0.26 -4.81
N GLY A 48 -10.12 -0.04 -4.71
CA GLY A 48 -11.16 0.98 -4.74
C GLY A 48 -11.11 1.90 -5.95
N ILE A 49 -11.40 3.17 -5.74
CA ILE A 49 -11.40 4.21 -6.77
C ILE A 49 -10.00 4.84 -6.82
N GLY A 50 -9.38 4.82 -8.00
CA GLY A 50 -8.10 5.48 -8.23
C GLY A 50 -8.26 6.99 -8.43
N VAL A 51 -7.13 7.70 -8.42
CA VAL A 51 -7.09 9.14 -8.71
C VAL A 51 -7.53 9.39 -10.15
N SER A 52 -8.44 10.35 -10.35
CA SER A 52 -8.87 10.74 -11.68
C SER A 52 -7.70 11.30 -12.52
N ARG A 53 -7.79 11.19 -13.84
CA ARG A 53 -6.76 11.72 -14.75
C ARG A 53 -6.54 13.22 -14.56
N ILE A 54 -7.61 13.97 -14.37
CA ILE A 54 -7.57 15.44 -14.17
C ILE A 54 -6.82 15.76 -12.89
N ASP A 55 -7.18 15.11 -11.78
CA ASP A 55 -6.51 15.30 -10.48
C ASP A 55 -5.06 14.86 -10.53
N ARG A 56 -4.74 13.76 -11.20
CA ARG A 56 -3.37 13.27 -11.35
C ARG A 56 -2.49 14.30 -12.06
N ILE A 57 -2.97 14.87 -13.17
CA ILE A 57 -2.25 15.91 -13.91
C ILE A 57 -2.03 17.14 -13.02
N LYS A 58 -3.07 17.57 -12.32
CA LYS A 58 -3.01 18.72 -11.40
C LYS A 58 -1.97 18.51 -10.28
N TRP A 59 -1.96 17.33 -9.67
CA TRP A 59 -1.05 17.00 -8.57
C TRP A 59 0.38 16.75 -9.04
N LEU A 60 0.57 16.23 -10.27
CA LEU A 60 1.91 16.04 -10.85
C LEU A 60 2.68 17.35 -10.99
N LYS A 61 1.99 18.47 -11.24
CA LYS A 61 2.62 19.79 -11.30
C LYS A 61 3.21 20.23 -9.96
N LYS A 62 2.71 19.68 -8.86
CA LYS A 62 3.15 19.97 -7.49
C LYS A 62 4.09 18.91 -6.92
N LYS A 63 4.47 17.92 -7.72
CA LYS A 63 5.33 16.82 -7.24
C LYS A 63 6.69 17.35 -6.82
N PRO A 64 7.12 17.11 -5.57
CA PRO A 64 8.47 17.43 -5.15
C PRO A 64 9.50 16.68 -6.00
N HIS A 65 10.53 17.37 -6.50
CA HIS A 65 11.55 16.77 -7.32
C HIS A 65 12.90 17.46 -7.11
N ASN A 66 13.93 16.68 -6.78
CA ASN A 66 15.29 17.16 -6.55
C ASN A 66 15.38 18.30 -5.50
N GLU A 67 14.47 18.32 -4.55
CA GLU A 67 14.40 19.34 -3.51
C GLU A 67 14.18 18.70 -2.14
N PRO A 68 14.53 19.41 -1.04
CA PRO A 68 14.22 18.94 0.29
C PRO A 68 12.72 18.73 0.46
N PHE A 69 12.38 17.57 1.02
CA PHE A 69 11.00 17.15 1.23
C PHE A 69 10.84 16.58 2.64
N GLU A 70 9.83 17.02 3.35
CA GLU A 70 9.44 16.45 4.63
C GLU A 70 8.14 15.64 4.48
N CYS A 71 8.20 14.37 4.81
CA CYS A 71 7.02 13.51 4.76
C CYS A 71 6.04 13.88 5.88
N HIS A 72 4.78 14.12 5.54
CA HIS A 72 3.74 14.48 6.51
C HIS A 72 3.42 13.35 7.50
N VAL A 73 3.75 12.12 7.18
CA VAL A 73 3.48 10.95 8.03
C VAL A 73 4.61 10.69 9.00
N CYS A 74 5.82 10.42 8.51
CA CYS A 74 6.97 10.05 9.35
C CYS A 74 7.86 11.23 9.75
N LYS A 75 7.63 12.42 9.20
CA LYS A 75 8.40 13.64 9.45
C LYS A 75 9.87 13.58 8.99
N LYS A 76 10.27 12.52 8.32
CA LYS A 76 11.62 12.38 7.79
C LYS A 76 11.85 13.39 6.67
N ARG A 77 13.01 14.06 6.70
CA ARG A 77 13.43 14.95 5.64
C ARG A 77 14.40 14.23 4.70
N THR A 78 14.11 14.33 3.40
CA THR A 78 14.89 13.66 2.35
C THR A 78 14.97 14.57 1.13
N ILE A 79 15.75 14.17 0.14
CA ILE A 79 15.73 14.82 -1.17
C ILE A 79 14.77 14.02 -2.07
N ALA A 80 13.64 14.61 -2.40
CA ALA A 80 12.60 13.95 -3.19
C ALA A 80 13.13 13.48 -4.54
N GLY A 81 12.89 12.20 -4.85
CA GLY A 81 13.35 11.57 -6.08
C GLY A 81 14.83 11.19 -6.11
N VAL A 82 15.59 11.51 -5.07
CA VAL A 82 17.03 11.18 -4.98
C VAL A 82 17.27 10.21 -3.83
N THR A 83 17.03 10.62 -2.59
CA THR A 83 17.24 9.80 -1.40
C THR A 83 15.93 9.14 -0.91
N SER A 84 14.81 9.52 -1.46
CA SER A 84 13.50 8.95 -1.14
C SER A 84 12.56 9.05 -2.34
N LYS A 85 11.87 7.95 -2.64
CA LYS A 85 10.76 7.95 -3.59
C LYS A 85 9.55 8.59 -2.91
N VAL A 86 8.91 9.52 -3.61
CA VAL A 86 7.71 10.22 -3.16
C VAL A 86 6.53 9.80 -4.03
N VAL A 87 5.41 9.48 -3.41
CA VAL A 87 4.21 9.00 -4.08
C VAL A 87 2.99 9.83 -3.70
N LEU A 88 2.00 9.86 -4.59
CA LEU A 88 0.73 10.52 -4.33
C LEU A 88 -0.20 9.55 -3.61
N GLU A 89 -0.51 9.85 -2.36
CA GLU A 89 -1.47 9.10 -1.56
C GLU A 89 -2.89 9.57 -1.89
N HIS A 90 -3.86 8.68 -1.85
CA HIS A 90 -5.27 8.99 -2.11
C HIS A 90 -6.23 8.14 -1.28
N ASP A 91 -7.44 8.66 -1.08
CA ASP A 91 -8.52 7.92 -0.44
C ASP A 91 -9.09 6.89 -1.43
N HIS A 92 -8.98 5.62 -1.10
CA HIS A 92 -9.45 4.53 -1.96
C HIS A 92 -10.97 4.46 -2.12
N ARG A 93 -11.72 5.13 -1.24
CA ARG A 93 -13.18 5.17 -1.32
C ARG A 93 -13.66 6.21 -2.34
N THR A 94 -12.94 7.30 -2.46
CA THR A 94 -13.37 8.46 -3.28
C THR A 94 -12.44 8.75 -4.44
N GLY A 95 -11.20 8.26 -4.40
CA GLY A 95 -10.15 8.60 -5.36
C GLY A 95 -9.54 9.98 -5.11
N LYS A 96 -9.94 10.68 -4.04
CA LYS A 96 -9.44 12.03 -3.74
C LYS A 96 -7.98 11.98 -3.30
N PRO A 97 -7.09 12.75 -3.93
CA PRO A 97 -5.69 12.83 -3.51
C PRO A 97 -5.55 13.46 -2.13
N GLY A 98 -4.72 12.83 -1.27
CA GLY A 98 -4.40 13.34 0.06
C GLY A 98 -3.13 14.17 0.11
N GLY A 99 -2.17 13.86 -0.74
CA GLY A 99 -0.90 14.57 -0.80
C GLY A 99 0.29 13.67 -1.14
N TRP A 100 1.45 14.28 -1.20
CA TRP A 100 2.71 13.59 -1.47
C TRP A 100 3.32 13.10 -0.16
N ILE A 101 3.66 11.81 -0.09
CA ILE A 101 4.31 11.18 1.06
C ILE A 101 5.44 10.28 0.58
N CYS A 102 6.33 9.88 1.48
CA CYS A 102 7.36 8.92 1.10
C CYS A 102 6.77 7.53 0.85
N ASP A 103 7.39 6.79 -0.07
CA ASP A 103 6.93 5.46 -0.46
C ASP A 103 6.87 4.48 0.72
N SER A 104 7.82 4.59 1.66
CA SER A 104 7.84 3.76 2.87
C SER A 104 6.59 3.95 3.73
N CYS A 105 6.13 5.19 3.90
CA CYS A 105 4.90 5.46 4.66
C CYS A 105 3.66 4.99 3.92
N ASN A 106 3.62 5.16 2.60
CA ASN A 106 2.52 4.64 1.79
C ASN A 106 2.43 3.11 1.91
N THR A 107 3.56 2.41 1.81
CA THR A 107 3.64 0.96 2.00
C THR A 107 3.27 0.57 3.43
N GLY A 108 3.77 1.31 4.42
CA GLY A 108 3.50 1.05 5.84
C GLY A 108 2.02 1.16 6.18
N MET A 109 1.36 2.23 5.75
CA MET A 109 -0.09 2.37 5.93
C MET A 109 -0.87 1.30 5.17
N GLY A 110 -0.41 0.92 3.99
CA GLY A 110 -1.01 -0.16 3.21
C GLY A 110 -0.95 -1.52 3.91
N ARG A 111 0.09 -1.77 4.71
CA ARG A 111 0.18 -2.99 5.54
C ARG A 111 -0.90 -3.04 6.62
N PHE A 112 -1.36 -1.88 7.08
CA PHE A 112 -2.53 -1.75 7.96
C PHE A 112 -3.81 -1.52 7.16
N LYS A 113 -3.79 -1.78 5.83
CA LYS A 113 -4.94 -1.66 4.92
C LYS A 113 -5.55 -0.26 4.89
N ASP A 114 -4.75 0.76 5.20
CA ASP A 114 -5.20 2.15 5.37
C ASP A 114 -6.39 2.27 6.35
N ASP A 115 -6.48 1.33 7.29
CA ASP A 115 -7.57 1.23 8.25
C ASP A 115 -7.21 1.96 9.55
N ILE A 116 -7.96 3.00 9.84
CA ILE A 116 -7.77 3.82 11.05
C ILE A 116 -7.89 2.96 12.32
N THR A 117 -8.80 2.00 12.33
CA THR A 117 -9.01 1.10 13.49
C THR A 117 -7.76 0.26 13.77
N LEU A 118 -7.15 -0.29 12.72
CA LEU A 118 -5.91 -1.07 12.85
C LEU A 118 -4.73 -0.18 13.29
N LEU A 119 -4.63 1.03 12.75
CA LEU A 119 -3.61 2.00 13.15
C LEU A 119 -3.76 2.41 14.62
N LYS A 120 -4.98 2.64 15.08
CA LYS A 120 -5.27 2.90 16.49
C LYS A 120 -4.90 1.71 17.38
N SER A 121 -5.12 0.50 16.93
CA SER A 121 -4.70 -0.71 17.65
C SER A 121 -3.19 -0.78 17.79
N ALA A 122 -2.44 -0.41 16.76
CA ALA A 122 -0.98 -0.34 16.82
C ALA A 122 -0.51 0.71 17.84
N ILE A 123 -1.12 1.89 17.84
CA ILE A 123 -0.83 2.95 18.82
C ILE A 123 -1.10 2.45 20.23
N LYS A 124 -2.23 1.81 20.46
CA LYS A 124 -2.61 1.26 21.78
C LYS A 124 -1.61 0.21 22.25
N PHE A 125 -1.18 -0.66 21.34
CA PHE A 125 -0.18 -1.69 21.64
C PHE A 125 1.15 -1.06 22.08
N ILE A 126 1.63 -0.05 21.36
CA ILE A 126 2.87 0.66 21.68
C ILE A 126 2.76 1.32 23.05
N LYS A 127 1.68 2.04 23.32
CA LYS A 127 1.46 2.73 24.60
C LYS A 127 1.41 1.77 25.78
N LYS A 128 0.84 0.57 25.59
CA LYS A 128 0.71 -0.43 26.66
C LYS A 128 2.04 -1.13 26.98
N ASN A 129 2.88 -1.37 25.97
CA ASN A 129 4.03 -2.26 26.10
C ASN A 129 5.39 -1.53 26.14
N TYR A 130 5.40 -0.27 25.79
CA TYR A 130 6.59 0.58 25.77
C TYR A 130 6.30 1.92 26.44
#